data_81c6474ab5c240067d2e8c0fb7700def
#
_entry.id   81c6474ab5c240067d2e8c0fb7700def
#
_cell.length_a   1.000
_cell.length_b   1.000
_cell.length_c   1.000
_cell.angle_alpha   90.00
_cell.angle_beta   90.00
_cell.angle_gamma   90.00
#
_symmetry.space_group_name_H-M   'P 1'
#
loop_
_entity.id
_entity.type
_entity.pdbx_description
1 polymer ?
#
loop_
_entity_poly.entity_id
_entity_poly.type
_entity_poly.pdbx_seq_one_letter_code
_entity_poly.pdbx_strand_id
1 'polypeptide(L)'
;MRRSRLEKSYKKRHLHARAHTHTRSARGVVVVVQEQQYMLRGGAAGGAFSSVVVSFSSRSSFSRFVHHRRRVRAGKHFATKTSSGLMSANANNHGGRYHATSSDQFQTPTLKFDNSSKAFSDDVGQQLFDRLSFIGKPKALETLFREDETLAKNVDEKTMKLIEAFLESAKKEKASSTVIQTGTRENEKKKTVVQEIAIGVLPTQVSRHNDASGAHGLQEIAKGTCGDGKTRRVVIASENESDFGSLVNALTRAFPVFSMKSKGSSSSEKEEETKPEPMVVALSGASEATSKKAKAISEAVELACRMVDTPPTSMDPQGMVDEALAAAKRVGGVKSQVWRDKELRRDGMGCIAAVGQSASTDGREPALIRLTFVPKGVKASERPIALVGKGISFDTGGLSLKVGGSMPGMKADMGGAAAMLGAFEALAKCSTEGTITLKQPLELLMCVAENAIGSGAIRNDDVITSYAGKTVELNNTDAEGRLVLADGVSYASKTLNATHLIDMATLTGAQMVATGSKFSGIVCNDDDFELLAVKCGKVSGDLAHPLPFAPEFFNSEFDSKVADMKNSVKNRANAQSSCAAQFVYNHVDDEWKEKGGKWLHVDMAGPSTHDSGRGTGYGVGLLVSLVEELNK
;
A
#
# COMPACT_ATOMS: atom_id res chain seq x y z
N MET A 1 -19.49 -42.48 -48.92
CA MET A 1 -20.75 -41.93 -49.46
C MET A 1 -21.56 -41.33 -48.32
N ARG A 2 -21.84 -40.15 -48.40
CA ARG A 2 -22.77 -39.08 -48.04
C ARG A 2 -22.17 -37.96 -47.21
N ARG A 3 -21.45 -37.08 -47.92
CA ARG A 3 -21.48 -35.62 -47.62
C ARG A 3 -22.72 -35.09 -48.38
N SER A 4 -23.55 -34.30 -47.75
CA SER A 4 -24.14 -33.08 -48.30
C SER A 4 -25.34 -32.60 -47.46
N ARG A 5 -25.44 -31.29 -47.36
CA ARG A 5 -26.59 -30.45 -46.95
C ARG A 5 -26.70 -30.11 -45.47
N LEU A 6 -26.11 -28.95 -45.15
CA LEU A 6 -26.71 -27.93 -44.27
C LEU A 6 -25.97 -26.59 -44.45
N GLU A 7 -26.05 -26.05 -45.67
CA GLU A 7 -25.92 -24.61 -45.92
C GLU A 7 -27.28 -24.09 -46.36
N LYS A 8 -27.66 -22.97 -45.76
CA LYS A 8 -28.76 -22.04 -46.04
C LYS A 8 -29.84 -21.99 -44.95
N SER A 9 -29.70 -21.06 -44.01
CA SER A 9 -30.79 -20.15 -43.61
C SER A 9 -30.36 -19.20 -42.50
N TYR A 10 -29.58 -18.17 -42.79
CA TYR A 10 -29.53 -16.97 -41.98
C TYR A 10 -30.63 -16.01 -42.46
N LYS A 11 -31.82 -16.08 -41.88
CA LYS A 11 -32.84 -15.04 -41.98
C LYS A 11 -32.71 -14.09 -40.80
N LYS A 12 -32.43 -12.80 -41.08
CA LYS A 12 -32.57 -11.66 -40.18
C LYS A 12 -33.89 -11.75 -39.40
N ARG A 13 -33.82 -11.78 -38.07
CA ARG A 13 -34.99 -11.55 -37.21
C ARG A 13 -34.85 -10.18 -36.53
N HIS A 14 -35.81 -9.31 -36.79
CA HIS A 14 -35.99 -8.03 -36.13
C HIS A 14 -36.38 -8.24 -34.66
N LEU A 15 -35.66 -7.61 -33.76
CA LEU A 15 -36.02 -7.52 -32.35
C LEU A 15 -36.98 -6.32 -32.17
N HIS A 16 -38.17 -6.58 -31.62
CA HIS A 16 -39.04 -5.52 -31.10
C HIS A 16 -38.77 -5.36 -29.61
N ALA A 17 -38.25 -4.18 -29.21
CA ALA A 17 -38.15 -3.75 -27.82
C ALA A 17 -39.35 -2.85 -27.48
N ARG A 18 -40.11 -3.16 -26.43
CA ARG A 18 -41.08 -2.24 -25.83
C ARG A 18 -40.40 -1.57 -24.62
N ALA A 19 -40.29 -0.26 -24.67
CA ALA A 19 -39.79 0.54 -23.57
C ALA A 19 -40.97 1.11 -22.76
N HIS A 20 -40.98 0.88 -21.45
CA HIS A 20 -41.86 1.59 -20.51
C HIS A 20 -41.05 2.62 -19.73
N THR A 21 -41.48 3.88 -19.80
CA THR A 21 -40.81 5.00 -19.10
C THR A 21 -41.69 5.41 -17.91
N HIS A 22 -41.12 5.34 -16.72
CA HIS A 22 -41.74 5.92 -15.52
C HIS A 22 -40.91 7.10 -15.03
N THR A 23 -41.55 8.27 -14.91
CA THR A 23 -40.93 9.49 -14.36
C THR A 23 -41.44 9.72 -12.93
N ARG A 24 -40.53 9.82 -11.96
CA ARG A 24 -40.81 10.39 -10.63
C ARG A 24 -39.91 11.59 -10.39
N SER A 25 -40.52 12.71 -10.02
CA SER A 25 -39.81 13.94 -9.68
C SER A 25 -39.81 14.12 -8.17
N ALA A 26 -38.60 14.35 -7.59
CA ALA A 26 -38.47 14.90 -6.26
C ALA A 26 -37.24 15.84 -6.25
N ARG A 27 -37.51 17.12 -6.00
CA ARG A 27 -36.51 18.18 -5.79
C ARG A 27 -35.49 18.39 -6.92
N GLY A 28 -35.98 18.68 -8.13
CA GLY A 28 -35.13 19.21 -9.21
C GLY A 28 -34.21 18.20 -9.91
N VAL A 29 -34.30 16.92 -9.60
CA VAL A 29 -33.60 15.84 -10.29
C VAL A 29 -34.60 14.97 -11.02
N VAL A 30 -34.47 14.85 -12.34
CA VAL A 30 -35.28 13.94 -13.17
C VAL A 30 -34.49 12.64 -13.31
N VAL A 31 -35.03 11.57 -12.75
CA VAL A 31 -34.48 10.21 -12.92
C VAL A 31 -35.30 9.51 -13.98
N VAL A 32 -34.66 9.18 -15.10
CA VAL A 32 -35.27 8.37 -16.17
C VAL A 32 -34.80 6.93 -15.98
N VAL A 33 -35.70 6.04 -15.61
CA VAL A 33 -35.42 4.59 -15.52
C VAL A 33 -35.91 3.94 -16.81
N GLN A 34 -34.98 3.37 -17.58
CA GLN A 34 -35.30 2.54 -18.74
C GLN A 34 -35.13 1.06 -18.35
N GLU A 35 -36.22 0.32 -18.31
CA GLU A 35 -36.18 -1.15 -18.21
C GLU A 35 -36.19 -1.77 -19.64
N GLN A 36 -35.18 -2.56 -19.95
CA GLN A 36 -35.16 -3.39 -21.15
C GLN A 36 -35.29 -4.87 -20.74
N GLN A 37 -36.37 -5.48 -21.15
CA GLN A 37 -36.58 -6.92 -21.01
C GLN A 37 -36.14 -7.65 -22.28
N TYR A 38 -35.22 -8.59 -22.12
CA TYR A 38 -34.81 -9.50 -23.19
C TYR A 38 -35.43 -10.89 -22.95
N MET A 39 -36.25 -11.35 -23.88
CA MET A 39 -36.73 -12.73 -23.88
C MET A 39 -35.83 -13.60 -24.75
N LEU A 40 -35.13 -14.53 -24.14
CA LEU A 40 -34.48 -15.64 -24.86
C LEU A 40 -35.44 -16.82 -24.94
N ARG A 41 -35.92 -17.17 -26.17
CA ARG A 41 -36.65 -18.42 -26.42
C ARG A 41 -35.65 -19.52 -26.78
N GLY A 42 -35.58 -20.53 -25.96
CA GLY A 42 -34.92 -21.81 -26.26
C GLY A 42 -34.53 -22.57 -25.01
N GLY A 43 -35.32 -23.58 -24.59
CA GLY A 43 -34.96 -24.70 -23.73
C GLY A 43 -35.12 -24.48 -22.23
N ALA A 44 -36.13 -25.13 -21.69
CA ALA A 44 -36.40 -25.49 -20.28
C ALA A 44 -35.55 -24.87 -19.16
N ALA A 45 -36.07 -23.83 -18.57
CA ALA A 45 -35.95 -23.23 -17.22
C ALA A 45 -35.89 -21.71 -17.38
N GLY A 46 -37.09 -21.08 -17.31
CA GLY A 46 -37.21 -19.62 -17.47
C GLY A 46 -36.77 -18.86 -16.23
N GLY A 47 -35.65 -18.19 -16.32
CA GLY A 47 -35.26 -17.13 -15.39
C GLY A 47 -35.15 -15.81 -16.15
N ALA A 48 -35.96 -14.81 -15.82
CA ALA A 48 -35.84 -13.47 -16.37
C ALA A 48 -34.80 -12.67 -15.54
N PHE A 49 -33.77 -12.15 -16.20
CA PHE A 49 -32.85 -11.18 -15.59
C PHE A 49 -33.26 -9.77 -16.00
N SER A 50 -33.55 -8.92 -15.01
CA SER A 50 -33.73 -7.48 -15.20
C SER A 50 -32.44 -6.74 -14.85
N SER A 51 -31.91 -5.96 -15.80
CA SER A 51 -30.83 -5.01 -15.51
C SER A 51 -31.40 -3.60 -15.45
N VAL A 52 -31.09 -2.87 -14.37
CA VAL A 52 -31.47 -1.47 -14.17
C VAL A 52 -30.25 -0.60 -14.49
N VAL A 53 -30.35 0.22 -15.51
CA VAL A 53 -29.33 1.24 -15.82
C VAL A 53 -29.84 2.59 -15.32
N VAL A 54 -29.15 3.18 -14.35
CA VAL A 54 -29.46 4.52 -13.82
C VAL A 54 -28.47 5.53 -14.41
N SER A 55 -28.96 6.46 -15.23
CA SER A 55 -28.17 7.59 -15.74
C SER A 55 -28.56 8.90 -15.05
N PHE A 56 -27.56 9.63 -14.57
CA PHE A 56 -27.73 10.95 -13.98
C PHE A 56 -27.38 12.04 -15.01
N SER A 57 -28.31 12.94 -15.31
CA SER A 57 -28.02 14.15 -16.08
C SER A 57 -28.23 15.38 -15.20
N SER A 58 -27.17 16.18 -14.98
CA SER A 58 -27.27 17.50 -14.38
C SER A 58 -27.41 18.55 -15.48
N ARG A 59 -28.45 19.37 -15.40
CA ARG A 59 -28.56 20.56 -16.24
C ARG A 59 -27.69 21.67 -15.64
N SER A 60 -26.53 21.96 -16.25
CA SER A 60 -25.86 23.23 -16.08
C SER A 60 -26.23 24.14 -17.24
N SER A 61 -26.55 25.39 -16.91
CA SER A 61 -27.00 26.47 -17.75
C SER A 61 -26.07 26.77 -18.94
N PHE A 62 -26.61 26.75 -20.14
CA PHE A 62 -25.98 27.28 -21.34
C PHE A 62 -26.03 28.82 -21.32
N SER A 63 -24.88 29.48 -21.21
CA SER A 63 -24.73 30.86 -21.62
C SER A 63 -24.22 30.92 -23.06
N ARG A 64 -24.97 31.63 -23.90
CA ARG A 64 -24.65 31.88 -25.29
C ARG A 64 -23.36 32.70 -25.39
N PHE A 65 -22.34 32.19 -26.06
CA PHE A 65 -21.25 33.03 -26.59
C PHE A 65 -21.47 33.29 -28.06
N VAL A 66 -21.61 34.61 -28.38
CA VAL A 66 -21.72 35.18 -29.73
C VAL A 66 -20.31 35.25 -30.34
N HIS A 67 -20.12 34.64 -31.51
CA HIS A 67 -18.90 34.77 -32.30
C HIS A 67 -18.78 36.16 -32.91
N HIS A 68 -17.74 36.92 -32.55
CA HIS A 68 -17.27 38.09 -33.29
C HIS A 68 -15.97 37.70 -34.03
N ARG A 69 -16.08 37.53 -35.36
CA ARG A 69 -14.93 37.49 -36.27
C ARG A 69 -14.38 38.91 -36.46
N ARG A 70 -13.14 39.17 -36.06
CA ARG A 70 -12.36 40.29 -36.57
C ARG A 70 -11.21 39.78 -37.42
N ARG A 71 -11.24 40.21 -38.73
CA ARG A 71 -10.12 40.15 -39.66
C ARG A 71 -9.04 41.11 -39.18
N VAL A 72 -7.77 40.67 -39.13
CA VAL A 72 -6.61 41.56 -39.08
C VAL A 72 -5.73 41.29 -40.29
N ARG A 73 -5.47 42.38 -41.01
CA ARG A 73 -4.65 42.50 -42.23
C ARG A 73 -3.15 42.29 -41.89
N ALA A 74 -2.42 41.74 -42.86
CA ALA A 74 -0.97 41.69 -42.92
C ALA A 74 -0.34 43.08 -43.15
N GLY A 75 0.81 43.34 -42.56
CA GLY A 75 1.64 44.51 -42.78
C GLY A 75 3.08 44.32 -42.32
N LYS A 76 3.92 43.98 -43.28
CA LYS A 76 5.33 44.33 -43.60
C LYS A 76 6.36 44.65 -42.50
N HIS A 77 7.46 43.88 -42.58
CA HIS A 77 8.90 44.19 -42.49
C HIS A 77 9.37 45.43 -41.73
N PHE A 78 10.26 45.25 -40.78
CA PHE A 78 11.53 46.00 -40.72
C PHE A 78 12.64 45.14 -40.09
N ALA A 79 13.82 45.28 -40.67
CA ALA A 79 15.02 44.52 -40.39
C ALA A 79 16.02 45.28 -39.48
N THR A 80 16.84 44.51 -38.82
CA THR A 80 18.23 44.80 -38.37
C THR A 80 18.47 45.80 -37.24
N LYS A 81 19.09 45.28 -36.15
CA LYS A 81 20.50 45.62 -35.83
C LYS A 81 21.02 44.66 -34.71
N THR A 82 22.13 44.08 -35.02
CA THR A 82 23.06 43.35 -34.18
C THR A 82 23.68 44.21 -33.10
N SER A 83 23.72 43.76 -31.86
CA SER A 83 24.78 44.10 -30.93
C SER A 83 25.05 42.90 -30.01
N SER A 84 26.25 42.38 -30.09
CA SER A 84 26.89 41.40 -29.25
C SER A 84 27.03 41.94 -27.82
N GLY A 85 26.50 41.18 -26.88
CA GLY A 85 26.76 41.36 -25.46
C GLY A 85 26.74 40.00 -24.78
N LEU A 86 27.94 39.43 -24.59
CA LEU A 86 28.11 38.27 -23.69
C LEU A 86 27.70 38.68 -22.28
N MET A 87 26.61 38.11 -21.79
CA MET A 87 26.36 37.98 -20.37
C MET A 87 26.25 36.48 -20.07
N SER A 88 27.22 35.96 -19.34
CA SER A 88 27.19 34.66 -18.71
C SER A 88 26.04 34.63 -17.70
N ALA A 89 24.95 33.98 -18.06
CA ALA A 89 23.90 33.65 -17.10
C ALA A 89 24.28 32.31 -16.45
N ASN A 90 24.72 32.40 -15.21
CA ASN A 90 24.75 31.23 -14.31
C ASN A 90 23.32 30.73 -14.12
N ALA A 91 22.96 29.69 -14.86
CA ALA A 91 21.73 28.94 -14.64
C ALA A 91 21.94 27.93 -13.51
N ASN A 92 22.04 28.43 -12.27
CA ASN A 92 21.83 27.63 -11.07
C ASN A 92 20.36 27.82 -10.63
N ASN A 93 19.44 27.19 -11.36
CA ASN A 93 18.08 26.96 -10.88
C ASN A 93 17.92 25.45 -10.66
N HIS A 94 18.58 24.92 -9.62
CA HIS A 94 18.17 23.68 -9.01
C HIS A 94 16.84 23.97 -8.31
N GLY A 95 15.74 23.56 -8.93
CA GLY A 95 14.46 23.45 -8.26
C GLY A 95 14.67 22.66 -6.97
N GLY A 96 14.47 23.30 -5.82
CA GLY A 96 14.71 22.69 -4.53
C GLY A 96 13.89 21.40 -4.42
N ARG A 97 14.57 20.26 -4.36
CA ARG A 97 13.95 18.99 -3.98
C ARG A 97 13.43 19.18 -2.58
N TYR A 98 12.12 19.06 -2.41
CA TYR A 98 11.52 19.01 -1.09
C TYR A 98 11.89 17.66 -0.47
N HIS A 99 12.99 17.62 0.28
CA HIS A 99 13.29 16.48 1.13
C HIS A 99 12.26 16.44 2.25
N ALA A 100 11.32 15.52 2.16
CA ALA A 100 10.26 15.31 3.16
C ALA A 100 10.79 14.69 4.48
N THR A 101 12.05 14.94 4.82
CA THR A 101 12.70 14.43 6.03
C THR A 101 12.53 15.33 7.24
N SER A 102 11.93 16.51 7.11
CA SER A 102 11.69 17.38 8.27
C SER A 102 10.35 17.05 8.92
N SER A 103 10.36 16.81 10.21
CA SER A 103 9.21 16.64 11.11
C SER A 103 8.19 17.80 11.07
N ASP A 104 8.43 18.80 10.23
CA ASP A 104 7.68 20.07 10.20
C ASP A 104 6.44 20.05 9.29
N GLN A 105 6.19 18.94 8.55
CA GLN A 105 5.11 18.82 7.57
C GLN A 105 3.90 17.98 8.05
N PHE A 106 3.89 17.50 9.29
CA PHE A 106 2.86 16.59 9.78
C PHE A 106 1.67 17.35 10.38
N GLN A 107 0.47 17.12 9.83
CA GLN A 107 -0.80 17.67 10.35
C GLN A 107 -1.56 16.68 11.27
N THR A 108 -1.06 15.45 11.40
CA THR A 108 -1.64 14.42 12.26
C THR A 108 -0.69 14.10 13.41
N PRO A 109 -1.20 13.75 14.59
CA PRO A 109 -0.35 13.37 15.71
C PRO A 109 0.44 12.11 15.36
N THR A 110 1.75 12.13 15.58
CA THR A 110 2.61 10.94 15.52
C THR A 110 2.33 10.05 16.72
N LEU A 111 2.49 8.73 16.57
CA LEU A 111 2.31 7.79 17.66
C LEU A 111 3.63 7.68 18.47
N LYS A 112 3.53 7.84 19.79
CA LYS A 112 4.61 7.52 20.73
C LYS A 112 4.18 6.35 21.59
N PHE A 113 5.05 5.34 21.73
CA PHE A 113 4.76 4.16 22.54
C PHE A 113 5.27 4.35 23.96
N ASP A 114 4.41 4.06 24.94
CA ASP A 114 4.79 3.91 26.33
C ASP A 114 5.25 2.47 26.56
N ASN A 115 6.46 2.30 27.06
CA ASN A 115 7.04 0.97 27.32
C ASN A 115 6.50 0.34 28.62
N SER A 116 5.67 1.08 29.40
CA SER A 116 5.07 0.52 30.59
C SER A 116 3.91 -0.40 30.21
N SER A 117 3.85 -1.60 30.81
CA SER A 117 2.72 -2.50 30.70
C SER A 117 1.46 -2.00 31.43
N LYS A 118 1.58 -0.90 32.15
CA LYS A 118 0.48 -0.25 32.87
C LYS A 118 -0.22 0.75 31.95
N ALA A 119 -1.55 0.78 31.98
CA ALA A 119 -2.34 1.77 31.25
C ALA A 119 -1.94 3.22 31.64
N PHE A 120 -1.39 3.38 32.83
CA PHE A 120 -0.85 4.64 33.35
C PHE A 120 0.51 4.40 34.04
N SER A 121 1.54 5.12 33.62
CA SER A 121 2.75 5.29 34.43
C SER A 121 2.50 6.34 35.53
N ASP A 122 3.23 6.27 36.64
CA ASP A 122 3.07 7.17 37.79
C ASP A 122 3.21 8.66 37.44
N ASP A 123 3.97 8.98 36.37
CA ASP A 123 4.12 10.33 35.82
C ASP A 123 2.86 10.85 35.09
N VAL A 124 1.99 9.95 34.64
CA VAL A 124 0.80 10.28 33.85
C VAL A 124 -0.38 10.71 34.71
N GLY A 125 -0.40 10.35 35.99
CA GLY A 125 -1.43 10.77 36.95
C GLY A 125 -1.54 12.29 37.14
N GLN A 126 -0.51 13.05 36.72
CA GLN A 126 -0.48 14.53 36.79
C GLN A 126 -0.72 15.20 35.43
N GLN A 127 -0.59 14.50 34.27
CA GLN A 127 -0.91 15.05 32.95
C GLN A 127 -2.41 14.90 32.67
N LEU A 128 -3.13 15.97 32.77
CA LEU A 128 -4.56 16.07 32.46
C LEU A 128 -4.75 15.99 30.93
N PHE A 129 -5.34 14.88 30.45
CA PHE A 129 -5.67 14.68 29.03
C PHE A 129 -7.06 15.26 28.73
N ASP A 130 -7.23 15.85 27.55
CA ASP A 130 -8.54 16.28 27.08
C ASP A 130 -9.42 15.08 26.77
N ARG A 131 -8.83 14.02 26.18
CA ARG A 131 -9.50 12.74 25.90
C ARG A 131 -8.55 11.58 26.20
N LEU A 132 -9.06 10.60 26.96
CA LEU A 132 -8.47 9.28 27.12
C LEU A 132 -9.26 8.27 26.28
N SER A 133 -8.57 7.48 25.47
CA SER A 133 -9.22 6.50 24.59
C SER A 133 -8.80 5.09 24.97
N PHE A 134 -9.77 4.21 25.13
CA PHE A 134 -9.57 2.79 25.45
C PHE A 134 -10.15 1.95 24.32
N ILE A 135 -9.34 1.04 23.75
CA ILE A 135 -9.74 0.21 22.62
C ILE A 135 -9.41 -1.24 22.92
N GLY A 136 -10.40 -2.13 22.79
CA GLY A 136 -10.20 -3.56 23.00
C GLY A 136 -11.48 -4.36 22.80
N LYS A 137 -11.39 -5.68 22.96
CA LYS A 137 -12.57 -6.53 23.08
C LYS A 137 -13.25 -6.30 24.43
N PRO A 138 -14.58 -6.55 24.58
CA PRO A 138 -15.31 -6.30 25.83
C PRO A 138 -14.57 -6.85 27.06
N LYS A 139 -14.20 -8.12 27.05
CA LYS A 139 -13.55 -8.79 28.19
C LYS A 139 -12.19 -8.19 28.56
N ALA A 140 -11.38 -7.83 27.57
CA ALA A 140 -10.10 -7.16 27.82
C ALA A 140 -10.29 -5.78 28.44
N LEU A 141 -11.32 -5.03 28.02
CA LEU A 141 -11.67 -3.73 28.60
C LEU A 141 -12.25 -3.89 30.01
N GLU A 142 -13.13 -4.85 30.26
CA GLU A 142 -13.65 -5.16 31.60
C GLU A 142 -12.53 -5.49 32.58
N THR A 143 -11.58 -6.32 32.17
CA THR A 143 -10.38 -6.66 32.96
C THR A 143 -9.57 -5.41 33.25
N LEU A 144 -9.28 -4.59 32.22
CA LEU A 144 -8.51 -3.35 32.38
C LEU A 144 -9.18 -2.40 33.40
N PHE A 145 -10.47 -2.13 33.26
CA PHE A 145 -11.19 -1.20 34.15
C PHE A 145 -11.34 -1.74 35.60
N ARG A 146 -11.32 -3.06 35.78
CA ARG A 146 -11.41 -3.70 37.09
C ARG A 146 -10.06 -3.75 37.82
N GLU A 147 -8.98 -4.03 37.10
CA GLU A 147 -7.67 -4.36 37.68
C GLU A 147 -6.71 -3.18 37.73
N ASP A 148 -6.88 -2.14 36.91
CA ASP A 148 -6.04 -0.96 36.95
C ASP A 148 -6.48 -0.01 38.08
N GLU A 149 -5.74 -0.03 39.20
CA GLU A 149 -6.02 0.78 40.37
C GLU A 149 -6.04 2.29 40.06
N THR A 150 -5.29 2.74 39.06
CA THR A 150 -5.23 4.16 38.69
C THR A 150 -6.50 4.58 37.99
N LEU A 151 -7.05 3.71 37.10
CA LEU A 151 -8.35 3.92 36.49
C LEU A 151 -9.47 3.91 37.53
N ALA A 152 -9.47 2.92 38.43
CA ALA A 152 -10.47 2.78 39.48
C ALA A 152 -10.52 4.01 40.42
N LYS A 153 -9.40 4.69 40.64
CA LYS A 153 -9.34 5.92 41.48
C LYS A 153 -9.76 7.19 40.73
N ASN A 154 -9.63 7.22 39.39
CA ASN A 154 -9.82 8.43 38.59
C ASN A 154 -11.12 8.42 37.77
N VAL A 155 -11.87 7.32 37.73
CA VAL A 155 -13.17 7.20 37.05
C VAL A 155 -14.25 7.05 38.08
N ASP A 156 -15.22 7.97 38.10
CA ASP A 156 -16.34 7.94 39.07
C ASP A 156 -17.29 6.77 38.80
N GLU A 157 -18.02 6.34 39.82
CA GLU A 157 -18.97 5.21 39.78
C GLU A 157 -20.05 5.35 38.69
N LYS A 158 -20.51 6.57 38.43
CA LYS A 158 -21.50 6.85 37.39
C LYS A 158 -20.92 6.61 36.00
N THR A 159 -19.73 7.07 35.77
CA THR A 159 -18.98 6.85 34.49
C THR A 159 -18.69 5.36 34.29
N MET A 160 -18.30 4.63 35.37
CA MET A 160 -18.08 3.20 35.29
C MET A 160 -19.36 2.45 34.89
N LYS A 161 -20.51 2.76 35.47
CA LYS A 161 -21.79 2.15 35.07
C LYS A 161 -22.17 2.41 33.61
N LEU A 162 -21.83 3.60 33.08
CA LEU A 162 -22.03 3.90 31.65
C LEU A 162 -21.10 3.08 30.74
N ILE A 163 -19.87 2.89 31.17
CA ILE A 163 -18.90 2.04 30.44
C ILE A 163 -19.39 0.59 30.42
N GLU A 164 -19.76 0.03 31.58
CA GLU A 164 -20.28 -1.33 31.70
C GLU A 164 -21.50 -1.56 30.80
N ALA A 165 -22.51 -0.66 30.88
CA ALA A 165 -23.70 -0.73 30.03
C ALA A 165 -23.36 -0.66 28.52
N PHE A 166 -22.33 0.13 28.14
CA PHE A 166 -21.90 0.19 26.76
C PHE A 166 -21.21 -1.11 26.31
N LEU A 167 -20.36 -1.70 27.16
CA LEU A 167 -19.68 -2.98 26.86
C LEU A 167 -20.70 -4.12 26.71
N GLU A 168 -21.73 -4.18 27.59
CA GLU A 168 -22.82 -5.16 27.50
C GLU A 168 -23.65 -4.99 26.21
N SER A 169 -23.82 -3.75 25.72
CA SER A 169 -24.59 -3.46 24.51
C SER A 169 -23.83 -3.75 23.20
N ALA A 170 -22.54 -4.03 23.28
CA ALA A 170 -21.68 -4.19 22.12
C ALA A 170 -22.06 -5.40 21.27
N LYS A 171 -22.16 -5.22 19.95
CA LYS A 171 -22.46 -6.29 19.01
C LYS A 171 -21.21 -7.14 18.76
N LYS A 172 -21.39 -8.46 18.69
CA LYS A 172 -20.27 -9.41 18.54
C LYS A 172 -19.55 -9.27 17.21
N GLU A 173 -20.25 -8.89 16.15
CA GLU A 173 -19.75 -8.88 14.77
C GLU A 173 -19.25 -7.50 14.29
N LYS A 174 -19.49 -6.44 15.09
CA LYS A 174 -19.18 -5.06 14.68
C LYS A 174 -18.43 -4.30 15.76
N ALA A 175 -17.46 -3.50 15.32
CA ALA A 175 -16.87 -2.49 16.18
C ALA A 175 -17.86 -1.38 16.49
N SER A 176 -17.75 -0.83 17.68
CA SER A 176 -18.56 0.31 18.14
C SER A 176 -17.73 1.24 19.01
N SER A 177 -18.09 2.52 19.06
CA SER A 177 -17.42 3.48 19.92
C SER A 177 -18.41 4.44 20.57
N THR A 178 -18.05 4.94 21.75
CA THR A 178 -18.76 5.99 22.46
C THR A 178 -17.78 6.96 23.11
N VAL A 179 -18.27 8.16 23.39
CA VAL A 179 -17.51 9.18 24.13
C VAL A 179 -18.35 9.63 25.30
N ILE A 180 -17.80 9.57 26.51
CA ILE A 180 -18.43 9.92 27.76
C ILE A 180 -17.76 11.19 28.28
N GLN A 181 -18.54 12.24 28.54
CA GLN A 181 -18.03 13.46 29.15
C GLN A 181 -17.98 13.27 30.68
N THR A 182 -16.79 13.45 31.26
CA THR A 182 -16.55 13.19 32.68
C THR A 182 -16.42 14.47 33.52
N GLY A 183 -16.17 15.62 32.86
CA GLY A 183 -16.01 16.88 33.56
C GLY A 183 -15.48 17.99 32.65
N THR A 184 -15.12 19.11 33.28
CA THR A 184 -14.49 20.24 32.62
C THR A 184 -13.31 20.71 33.46
N ARG A 185 -12.26 21.24 32.79
CA ARG A 185 -11.11 21.88 33.45
C ARG A 185 -10.72 23.16 32.72
N GLU A 186 -9.96 24.00 33.37
CA GLU A 186 -9.32 25.12 32.69
C GLU A 186 -7.92 24.69 32.22
N ASN A 187 -7.59 24.99 30.96
CA ASN A 187 -6.25 24.82 30.43
C ASN A 187 -5.35 26.02 30.81
N GLU A 188 -4.05 25.95 30.47
CA GLU A 188 -3.06 27.01 30.72
C GLU A 188 -3.46 28.39 30.15
N LYS A 189 -4.30 28.40 29.10
CA LYS A 189 -4.87 29.62 28.47
C LYS A 189 -6.20 30.06 29.09
N LYS A 190 -6.58 29.54 30.27
CA LYS A 190 -7.85 29.80 30.98
C LYS A 190 -9.12 29.52 30.13
N LYS A 191 -9.01 28.63 29.16
CA LYS A 191 -10.18 28.14 28.42
C LYS A 191 -10.71 26.86 29.06
N THR A 192 -12.01 26.76 29.24
CA THR A 192 -12.66 25.54 29.72
C THR A 192 -12.54 24.43 28.67
N VAL A 193 -11.95 23.31 29.06
CA VAL A 193 -11.79 22.11 28.23
C VAL A 193 -12.63 21.00 28.82
N VAL A 194 -13.39 20.32 27.98
CA VAL A 194 -14.19 19.15 28.38
C VAL A 194 -13.28 17.95 28.50
N GLN A 195 -13.34 17.25 29.61
CA GLN A 195 -12.66 15.97 29.80
C GLN A 195 -13.54 14.84 29.27
N GLU A 196 -12.95 13.95 28.49
CA GLU A 196 -13.69 12.88 27.81
C GLU A 196 -13.01 11.53 28.01
N ILE A 197 -13.78 10.47 28.20
CA ILE A 197 -13.37 9.08 28.08
C ILE A 197 -14.01 8.52 26.80
N ALA A 198 -13.21 8.03 25.89
CA ALA A 198 -13.67 7.39 24.66
C ALA A 198 -13.42 5.88 24.74
N ILE A 199 -14.45 5.11 24.46
CA ILE A 199 -14.38 3.64 24.46
C ILE A 199 -14.60 3.13 23.05
N GLY A 200 -13.67 2.33 22.54
CA GLY A 200 -13.77 1.60 21.29
C GLY A 200 -13.84 0.10 21.55
N VAL A 201 -14.95 -0.51 21.21
CA VAL A 201 -15.17 -1.95 21.40
C VAL A 201 -14.97 -2.67 20.09
N LEU A 202 -14.07 -3.66 20.08
CA LEU A 202 -13.73 -4.47 18.92
C LEU A 202 -14.64 -5.70 18.79
N PRO A 203 -14.86 -6.20 17.56
CA PRO A 203 -15.67 -7.39 17.35
C PRO A 203 -15.03 -8.61 18.02
N THR A 204 -15.85 -9.44 18.64
CA THR A 204 -15.44 -10.73 19.25
C THR A 204 -15.66 -11.90 18.31
N GLN A 205 -16.42 -11.70 17.24
CA GLN A 205 -16.73 -12.73 16.26
C GLN A 205 -16.30 -12.27 14.88
N VAL A 206 -15.37 -13.02 14.28
CA VAL A 206 -14.83 -12.75 12.95
C VAL A 206 -14.87 -14.01 12.09
N SER A 207 -14.89 -13.86 10.78
CA SER A 207 -14.86 -14.99 9.86
C SER A 207 -13.48 -15.68 9.81
N ARG A 208 -13.45 -16.94 9.35
CA ARG A 208 -12.24 -17.79 9.35
C ARG A 208 -11.03 -17.20 8.60
N HIS A 209 -11.25 -16.32 7.63
CA HIS A 209 -10.18 -15.72 6.83
C HIS A 209 -9.71 -14.36 7.35
N ASN A 210 -10.40 -13.82 8.35
CA ASN A 210 -10.05 -12.53 8.94
C ASN A 210 -9.10 -12.71 10.14
N ASP A 211 -8.50 -11.60 10.57
CA ASP A 211 -7.70 -11.50 11.78
C ASP A 211 -8.58 -11.62 13.04
N ALA A 212 -8.19 -12.53 13.92
CA ALA A 212 -8.94 -12.82 15.16
C ALA A 212 -8.91 -11.67 16.17
N SER A 213 -7.92 -10.76 16.12
CA SER A 213 -7.83 -9.61 17.04
C SER A 213 -8.99 -8.62 16.88
N GLY A 214 -9.59 -8.55 15.67
CA GLY A 214 -10.59 -7.55 15.32
C GLY A 214 -9.99 -6.23 14.83
N ALA A 215 -8.73 -6.23 14.38
CA ALA A 215 -8.00 -5.06 13.91
C ALA A 215 -8.72 -4.27 12.80
N HIS A 216 -9.45 -4.95 11.90
CA HIS A 216 -10.29 -4.28 10.91
C HIS A 216 -11.32 -3.34 11.55
N GLY A 217 -11.94 -3.77 12.66
CA GLY A 217 -12.89 -2.95 13.41
C GLY A 217 -12.20 -1.75 14.09
N LEU A 218 -10.95 -1.92 14.57
CA LEU A 218 -10.18 -0.81 15.12
C LEU A 218 -9.98 0.29 14.07
N GLN A 219 -9.60 -0.07 12.87
CA GLN A 219 -9.40 0.90 11.79
C GLN A 219 -10.67 1.71 11.49
N GLU A 220 -11.85 1.08 11.57
CA GLU A 220 -13.15 1.74 11.35
C GLU A 220 -13.47 2.77 12.44
N ILE A 221 -13.22 2.43 13.72
CA ILE A 221 -13.62 3.27 14.85
C ILE A 221 -12.54 4.22 15.35
N ALA A 222 -11.26 4.05 14.95
CA ALA A 222 -10.12 4.77 15.50
C ALA A 222 -10.31 6.30 15.49
N LYS A 223 -10.75 6.88 14.37
CA LYS A 223 -10.98 8.33 14.26
C LYS A 223 -12.09 8.81 15.17
N GLY A 224 -13.18 8.07 15.29
CA GLY A 224 -14.29 8.39 16.20
C GLY A 224 -13.88 8.29 17.66
N THR A 225 -13.11 7.27 18.00
CA THR A 225 -12.65 7.03 19.38
C THR A 225 -11.55 8.00 19.78
N CYS A 226 -10.51 8.16 18.95
CA CYS A 226 -9.37 9.00 19.29
C CYS A 226 -9.61 10.49 19.01
N GLY A 227 -10.56 10.83 18.14
CA GLY A 227 -10.82 12.22 17.72
C GLY A 227 -9.69 12.80 16.86
N ASP A 228 -9.96 13.93 16.23
CA ASP A 228 -8.96 14.62 15.39
C ASP A 228 -8.05 15.46 16.31
N GLY A 229 -6.97 14.84 16.82
CA GLY A 229 -5.94 15.51 17.64
C GLY A 229 -6.33 15.83 19.07
N LYS A 230 -7.51 15.39 19.57
CA LYS A 230 -7.96 15.59 20.95
C LYS A 230 -7.39 14.54 21.90
N THR A 231 -7.24 13.31 21.44
CA THR A 231 -6.69 12.21 22.23
C THR A 231 -5.18 12.32 22.31
N ARG A 232 -4.67 12.38 23.52
CA ARG A 232 -3.22 12.36 23.78
C ARG A 232 -2.73 10.99 24.23
N ARG A 233 -3.62 10.13 24.70
CA ARG A 233 -3.30 8.77 25.12
C ARG A 233 -4.36 7.79 24.67
N VAL A 234 -3.90 6.71 24.03
CA VAL A 234 -4.70 5.55 23.62
C VAL A 234 -4.20 4.33 24.35
N VAL A 235 -5.07 3.63 25.04
CA VAL A 235 -4.81 2.35 25.66
C VAL A 235 -5.43 1.26 24.81
N ILE A 236 -4.63 0.38 24.25
CA ILE A 236 -5.08 -0.83 23.56
C ILE A 236 -5.00 -1.99 24.55
N ALA A 237 -6.14 -2.65 24.79
CA ALA A 237 -6.23 -3.82 25.66
C ALA A 237 -6.49 -5.10 24.85
N SER A 238 -5.72 -6.15 25.11
CA SER A 238 -5.96 -7.49 24.58
C SER A 238 -5.61 -8.56 25.62
N GLU A 239 -6.35 -9.67 25.56
CA GLU A 239 -6.05 -10.87 26.37
C GLU A 239 -4.88 -11.69 25.77
N ASN A 240 -4.54 -11.45 24.48
CA ASN A 240 -3.49 -12.19 23.78
C ASN A 240 -2.39 -11.23 23.30
N GLU A 241 -1.16 -11.50 23.71
CA GLU A 241 -0.01 -10.70 23.26
C GLU A 241 0.18 -10.68 21.74
N SER A 242 -0.18 -11.77 21.07
CA SER A 242 -0.10 -11.88 19.60
C SER A 242 -1.00 -10.87 18.86
N ASP A 243 -2.04 -10.35 19.50
CA ASP A 243 -2.99 -9.43 18.89
C ASP A 243 -2.41 -8.00 18.73
N PHE A 244 -1.43 -7.61 19.57
CA PHE A 244 -0.94 -6.24 19.57
C PHE A 244 -0.30 -5.83 18.26
N GLY A 245 0.34 -6.75 17.54
CA GLY A 245 0.93 -6.46 16.23
C GLY A 245 -0.09 -5.95 15.22
N SER A 246 -1.20 -6.67 15.05
CA SER A 246 -2.28 -6.30 14.12
C SER A 246 -3.08 -5.07 14.60
N LEU A 247 -3.32 -4.95 15.91
CA LEU A 247 -4.05 -3.82 16.49
C LEU A 247 -3.27 -2.51 16.32
N VAL A 248 -1.95 -2.53 16.58
CA VAL A 248 -1.10 -1.35 16.38
C VAL A 248 -0.97 -1.00 14.90
N ASN A 249 -0.85 -2.00 14.02
CA ASN A 249 -0.84 -1.82 12.59
C ASN A 249 -2.12 -1.10 12.10
N ALA A 250 -3.29 -1.54 12.58
CA ALA A 250 -4.58 -0.92 12.27
C ALA A 250 -4.70 0.52 12.81
N LEU A 251 -4.21 0.77 14.05
CA LEU A 251 -4.20 2.12 14.62
C LEU A 251 -3.32 3.06 13.80
N THR A 252 -2.10 2.63 13.46
CA THR A 252 -1.15 3.43 12.66
C THR A 252 -1.75 3.83 11.32
N ARG A 253 -2.40 2.91 10.63
CA ARG A 253 -3.09 3.16 9.35
C ARG A 253 -4.23 4.16 9.42
N ALA A 254 -4.88 4.28 10.57
CA ALA A 254 -5.98 5.22 10.76
C ALA A 254 -5.50 6.68 10.81
N PHE A 255 -4.21 6.91 11.13
CA PHE A 255 -3.61 8.24 11.30
C PHE A 255 -2.43 8.49 10.34
N PRO A 256 -2.70 8.69 9.04
CA PRO A 256 -1.65 8.91 8.05
C PRO A 256 -0.89 10.22 8.32
N VAL A 257 0.42 10.13 8.41
CA VAL A 257 1.30 11.24 8.86
C VAL A 257 1.64 12.26 7.76
N PHE A 258 1.58 11.88 6.47
CA PHE A 258 2.00 12.77 5.38
C PHE A 258 0.92 13.76 4.98
N SER A 259 1.25 15.06 4.87
CA SER A 259 0.39 16.11 4.30
C SER A 259 1.23 17.25 3.72
N MET A 260 0.84 17.75 2.56
CA MET A 260 1.38 18.97 1.93
C MET A 260 0.31 20.07 1.83
N LYS A 261 -0.76 19.98 2.65
CA LYS A 261 -1.77 21.05 2.66
C LYS A 261 -1.15 22.35 3.14
N SER A 262 -1.38 23.44 2.41
CA SER A 262 -1.06 24.78 2.88
C SER A 262 -1.90 25.09 4.14
N LYS A 263 -1.30 25.80 5.08
CA LYS A 263 -2.05 26.31 6.25
C LYS A 263 -3.19 27.17 5.73
N GLY A 264 -4.42 26.83 6.10
CA GLY A 264 -5.60 27.53 5.62
C GLY A 264 -5.59 28.99 6.04
N SER A 265 -5.84 29.88 5.11
CA SER A 265 -6.02 31.33 5.34
C SER A 265 -7.38 31.66 6.01
N SER A 266 -7.95 30.75 6.78
CA SER A 266 -9.22 30.94 7.46
C SER A 266 -8.98 31.41 8.88
N SER A 267 -9.27 32.67 9.08
CA SER A 267 -9.42 33.42 10.32
C SER A 267 -8.24 34.32 10.73
N SER A 268 -8.61 35.54 10.89
CA SER A 268 -7.89 36.70 11.36
C SER A 268 -7.55 36.63 12.87
N GLU A 269 -6.69 35.73 13.27
CA GLU A 269 -5.97 35.84 14.54
C GLU A 269 -4.76 34.88 14.46
N LYS A 270 -3.57 35.43 14.71
CA LYS A 270 -2.30 34.70 14.82
C LYS A 270 -2.33 33.83 16.07
N GLU A 271 -3.07 32.73 16.08
CA GLU A 271 -2.75 31.65 17.01
C GLU A 271 -1.48 30.97 16.47
N GLU A 272 -0.39 31.01 17.22
CA GLU A 272 0.74 30.10 17.00
C GLU A 272 0.20 28.68 16.99
N GLU A 273 0.05 28.12 15.77
CA GLU A 273 -0.35 26.73 15.59
C GLU A 273 0.74 25.85 16.20
N THR A 274 0.53 25.44 17.44
CA THR A 274 1.30 24.38 18.05
C THR A 274 1.14 23.11 17.20
N LYS A 275 2.26 22.49 16.81
CA LYS A 275 2.25 21.16 16.17
C LYS A 275 1.34 20.23 16.99
N PRO A 276 0.52 19.39 16.33
CA PRO A 276 -0.29 18.43 17.08
C PRO A 276 0.63 17.59 17.97
N GLU A 277 0.34 17.56 19.25
CA GLU A 277 1.14 16.76 20.17
C GLU A 277 1.01 15.28 19.83
N PRO A 278 2.07 14.49 20.00
CA PRO A 278 2.04 13.07 19.71
C PRO A 278 1.04 12.35 20.59
N MET A 279 0.35 11.39 20.00
CA MET A 279 -0.56 10.49 20.70
C MET A 279 0.26 9.36 21.35
N VAL A 280 0.20 9.26 22.67
CA VAL A 280 0.89 8.20 23.42
C VAL A 280 0.05 6.92 23.36
N VAL A 281 0.66 5.83 22.93
CA VAL A 281 0.01 4.50 22.83
C VAL A 281 0.55 3.62 23.97
N ALA A 282 -0.34 3.12 24.81
CA ALA A 282 -0.04 2.11 25.83
C ALA A 282 -0.70 0.78 25.45
N LEU A 283 0.00 -0.31 25.64
CA LEU A 283 -0.47 -1.68 25.35
C LEU A 283 -0.69 -2.42 26.66
N SER A 284 -1.95 -2.46 27.13
CA SER A 284 -2.30 -3.11 28.39
C SER A 284 -2.23 -4.63 28.28
N GLY A 285 -1.38 -5.25 29.08
CA GLY A 285 -1.14 -6.68 29.08
C GLY A 285 0.02 -7.12 28.16
N ALA A 286 0.69 -6.19 27.46
CA ALA A 286 1.85 -6.50 26.65
C ALA A 286 3.14 -6.55 27.48
N SER A 287 4.04 -7.50 27.13
CA SER A 287 5.41 -7.48 27.62
C SER A 287 6.19 -6.31 27.02
N GLU A 288 7.31 -5.95 27.64
CA GLU A 288 8.22 -4.92 27.11
C GLU A 288 8.73 -5.28 25.70
N ALA A 289 9.02 -6.56 25.46
CA ALA A 289 9.44 -7.06 24.16
C ALA A 289 8.35 -6.87 23.09
N THR A 290 7.09 -7.19 23.42
CA THR A 290 5.94 -6.98 22.54
C THR A 290 5.70 -5.49 22.28
N SER A 291 5.83 -4.63 23.28
CA SER A 291 5.71 -3.18 23.12
C SER A 291 6.79 -2.60 22.20
N LYS A 292 8.05 -3.02 22.35
CA LYS A 292 9.15 -2.63 21.45
C LYS A 292 8.90 -3.10 20.03
N LYS A 293 8.49 -4.37 19.84
CA LYS A 293 8.17 -4.91 18.52
C LYS A 293 7.00 -4.17 17.86
N ALA A 294 5.93 -3.91 18.60
CA ALA A 294 4.78 -3.15 18.11
C ALA A 294 5.15 -1.72 17.68
N LYS A 295 6.01 -1.05 18.45
CA LYS A 295 6.58 0.25 18.09
C LYS A 295 7.37 0.19 16.78
N ALA A 296 8.28 -0.78 16.64
CA ALA A 296 9.07 -0.94 15.42
C ALA A 296 8.18 -1.19 14.19
N ILE A 297 7.12 -2.00 14.32
CA ILE A 297 6.14 -2.23 13.26
C ILE A 297 5.40 -0.93 12.92
N SER A 298 4.95 -0.17 13.92
CA SER A 298 4.26 1.11 13.69
C SER A 298 5.12 2.10 12.91
N GLU A 299 6.37 2.32 13.34
CA GLU A 299 7.33 3.19 12.65
C GLU A 299 7.57 2.74 11.20
N ALA A 300 7.64 1.44 10.95
CA ALA A 300 7.83 0.87 9.63
C ALA A 300 6.59 1.03 8.73
N VAL A 301 5.39 0.89 9.29
CA VAL A 301 4.12 1.16 8.58
C VAL A 301 4.00 2.64 8.25
N GLU A 302 4.35 3.53 9.18
CA GLU A 302 4.40 4.98 8.91
C GLU A 302 5.38 5.31 7.78
N LEU A 303 6.58 4.71 7.78
CA LEU A 303 7.56 4.87 6.69
C LEU A 303 6.96 4.44 5.35
N ALA A 304 6.39 3.24 5.26
CA ALA A 304 5.81 2.73 4.03
C ALA A 304 4.63 3.60 3.53
N CYS A 305 3.73 4.01 4.43
CA CYS A 305 2.64 4.93 4.11
C CYS A 305 3.16 6.27 3.59
N ARG A 306 4.16 6.86 4.26
CA ARG A 306 4.75 8.14 3.87
C ARG A 306 5.41 8.07 2.50
N MET A 307 6.15 7.00 2.19
CA MET A 307 6.75 6.81 0.87
C MET A 307 5.69 6.78 -0.23
N VAL A 308 4.61 5.99 -0.05
CA VAL A 308 3.50 5.88 -1.02
C VAL A 308 2.74 7.21 -1.17
N ASP A 309 2.57 7.95 -0.08
CA ASP A 309 1.82 9.21 -0.08
C ASP A 309 2.60 10.37 -0.70
N THR A 310 3.92 10.33 -0.63
CA THR A 310 4.81 11.38 -1.14
C THR A 310 4.66 11.51 -2.68
N PRO A 311 4.52 12.73 -3.21
CA PRO A 311 4.43 12.94 -4.66
C PRO A 311 5.66 12.42 -5.42
N PRO A 312 5.50 11.94 -6.66
CA PRO A 312 6.60 11.37 -7.45
C PRO A 312 7.70 12.38 -7.80
N THR A 313 7.44 13.67 -7.70
CA THR A 313 8.49 14.72 -7.82
C THR A 313 9.51 14.70 -6.68
N SER A 314 9.14 14.11 -5.54
CA SER A 314 10.01 13.98 -4.36
C SER A 314 10.35 12.52 -4.07
N MET A 315 9.46 11.58 -4.39
CA MET A 315 9.67 10.14 -4.30
C MET A 315 9.97 9.56 -5.68
N ASP A 316 10.84 10.25 -6.42
CA ASP A 316 11.46 9.75 -7.66
C ASP A 316 12.47 8.63 -7.33
N PRO A 317 13.13 8.00 -8.32
CA PRO A 317 14.12 6.96 -8.04
C PRO A 317 15.22 7.40 -7.08
N GLN A 318 15.65 8.67 -7.10
CA GLN A 318 16.63 9.17 -6.14
C GLN A 318 16.05 9.30 -4.72
N GLY A 319 14.81 9.78 -4.60
CA GLY A 319 14.10 9.85 -3.30
C GLY A 319 13.97 8.48 -2.65
N MET A 320 13.72 7.42 -3.43
CA MET A 320 13.68 6.04 -2.92
C MET A 320 15.06 5.56 -2.45
N VAL A 321 16.13 5.92 -3.15
CA VAL A 321 17.52 5.64 -2.70
C VAL A 321 17.81 6.36 -1.38
N ASP A 322 17.46 7.63 -1.29
CA ASP A 322 17.70 8.42 -0.09
C ASP A 322 16.97 7.85 1.14
N GLU A 323 15.71 7.39 0.97
CA GLU A 323 14.96 6.72 2.04
C GLU A 323 15.58 5.38 2.46
N ALA A 324 16.05 4.57 1.51
CA ALA A 324 16.73 3.31 1.82
C ALA A 324 18.03 3.53 2.60
N LEU A 325 18.84 4.50 2.18
CA LEU A 325 20.08 4.86 2.89
C LEU A 325 19.80 5.47 4.27
N ALA A 326 18.73 6.26 4.40
CA ALA A 326 18.30 6.78 5.69
C ALA A 326 17.84 5.67 6.64
N ALA A 327 17.10 4.66 6.15
CA ALA A 327 16.71 3.48 6.92
C ALA A 327 17.94 2.69 7.38
N ALA A 328 18.90 2.44 6.47
CA ALA A 328 20.16 1.78 6.82
C ALA A 328 20.93 2.53 7.93
N LYS A 329 20.94 3.87 7.89
CA LYS A 329 21.55 4.71 8.92
C LYS A 329 20.82 4.65 10.26
N ARG A 330 19.47 4.61 10.25
CA ARG A 330 18.66 4.51 11.49
C ARG A 330 18.87 3.18 12.20
N VAL A 331 19.01 2.09 11.46
CA VAL A 331 19.31 0.76 12.01
C VAL A 331 20.75 0.67 12.53
N GLY A 332 21.71 1.20 11.78
CA GLY A 332 23.14 0.99 12.04
C GLY A 332 23.62 -0.41 11.65
N GLY A 333 24.90 -0.55 11.33
CA GLY A 333 25.49 -1.85 10.96
C GLY A 333 25.01 -2.47 9.64
N VAL A 334 24.18 -1.76 8.88
CA VAL A 334 23.68 -2.18 7.56
C VAL A 334 24.66 -1.80 6.48
N LYS A 335 25.03 -2.75 5.62
CA LYS A 335 25.78 -2.47 4.39
C LYS A 335 24.79 -2.08 3.29
N SER A 336 25.13 -1.06 2.51
CA SER A 336 24.32 -0.59 1.38
C SER A 336 25.12 -0.62 0.09
N GLN A 337 24.47 -0.99 -1.01
CA GLN A 337 25.01 -0.93 -2.36
C GLN A 337 23.92 -0.43 -3.31
N VAL A 338 24.26 0.47 -4.21
CA VAL A 338 23.33 1.05 -5.18
C VAL A 338 23.94 0.93 -6.56
N TRP A 339 23.24 0.27 -7.48
CA TRP A 339 23.56 0.28 -8.90
C TRP A 339 22.66 1.30 -9.59
N ARG A 340 23.26 2.11 -10.44
CA ARG A 340 22.58 3.07 -11.31
C ARG A 340 22.55 2.57 -12.75
N ASP A 341 21.95 3.31 -13.67
CA ASP A 341 21.75 2.88 -15.06
C ASP A 341 23.00 2.26 -15.69
N LYS A 342 24.17 2.89 -15.57
CA LYS A 342 25.43 2.36 -16.13
C LYS A 342 25.88 1.06 -15.49
N GLU A 343 25.82 0.97 -14.16
CA GLU A 343 26.17 -0.24 -13.42
C GLU A 343 25.16 -1.35 -13.68
N LEU A 344 23.86 -1.04 -13.73
CA LEU A 344 22.82 -2.02 -14.06
C LEU A 344 23.08 -2.67 -15.41
N ARG A 345 23.38 -1.87 -16.44
CA ARG A 345 23.69 -2.39 -17.80
C ARG A 345 24.97 -3.19 -17.83
N ARG A 346 26.04 -2.72 -17.17
CA ARG A 346 27.32 -3.41 -17.09
C ARG A 346 27.18 -4.78 -16.44
N ASP A 347 26.40 -4.85 -15.37
CA ASP A 347 26.27 -6.06 -14.54
C ASP A 347 25.10 -6.94 -14.98
N GLY A 348 24.46 -6.63 -16.12
CA GLY A 348 23.45 -7.47 -16.77
C GLY A 348 22.03 -7.33 -16.24
N MET A 349 21.72 -6.31 -15.43
CA MET A 349 20.38 -6.02 -14.91
C MET A 349 19.56 -5.23 -15.95
N GLY A 350 19.34 -5.87 -17.11
CA GLY A 350 18.84 -5.20 -18.30
C GLY A 350 17.36 -4.84 -18.22
N CYS A 351 16.57 -5.53 -17.42
CA CYS A 351 15.14 -5.24 -17.26
C CYS A 351 14.91 -3.97 -16.45
N ILE A 352 15.59 -3.78 -15.30
CA ILE A 352 15.50 -2.54 -14.51
C ILE A 352 15.98 -1.35 -15.33
N ALA A 353 17.14 -1.50 -16.00
CA ALA A 353 17.72 -0.45 -16.85
C ALA A 353 16.79 -0.07 -18.00
N ALA A 354 16.16 -1.05 -18.66
CA ALA A 354 15.26 -0.81 -19.79
C ALA A 354 13.98 -0.07 -19.37
N VAL A 355 13.32 -0.49 -18.28
CA VAL A 355 12.10 0.19 -17.79
C VAL A 355 12.38 1.65 -17.46
N GLY A 356 13.49 1.96 -16.77
CA GLY A 356 13.82 3.31 -16.35
C GLY A 356 14.53 4.18 -17.40
N GLN A 357 14.84 3.67 -18.59
CA GLN A 357 15.72 4.37 -19.54
C GLN A 357 15.14 5.71 -20.03
N SER A 358 13.82 5.84 -20.15
CA SER A 358 13.20 7.10 -20.56
C SER A 358 13.40 8.20 -19.52
N ALA A 359 13.21 7.88 -18.25
CA ALA A 359 13.35 8.82 -17.14
C ALA A 359 14.81 9.18 -16.84
N SER A 360 15.77 8.32 -17.22
CA SER A 360 17.22 8.57 -17.07
C SER A 360 17.67 9.82 -17.81
N THR A 361 17.05 10.14 -18.94
CA THR A 361 17.36 11.36 -19.72
C THR A 361 17.07 12.64 -18.96
N ASP A 362 16.17 12.58 -17.98
CA ASP A 362 15.75 13.70 -17.14
C ASP A 362 16.38 13.65 -15.73
N GLY A 363 17.42 12.83 -15.54
CA GLY A 363 18.16 12.68 -14.28
C GLY A 363 17.45 11.81 -13.24
N ARG A 364 16.39 11.05 -13.62
CA ARG A 364 15.70 10.09 -12.78
C ARG A 364 16.12 8.66 -13.12
N GLU A 365 17.40 8.40 -12.91
CA GLU A 365 18.03 7.11 -13.26
C GLU A 365 17.45 5.95 -12.45
N PRO A 366 17.18 4.78 -13.08
CA PRO A 366 16.78 3.58 -12.35
C PRO A 366 17.88 3.12 -11.40
N ALA A 367 17.48 2.33 -10.40
CA ALA A 367 18.43 1.77 -9.45
C ALA A 367 18.02 0.38 -8.97
N LEU A 368 19.01 -0.47 -8.70
CA LEU A 368 18.87 -1.56 -7.75
C LEU A 368 19.53 -1.12 -6.45
N ILE A 369 18.77 -1.17 -5.34
CA ILE A 369 19.26 -0.83 -4.02
C ILE A 369 19.33 -2.12 -3.21
N ARG A 370 20.51 -2.47 -2.72
CA ARG A 370 20.71 -3.60 -1.83
C ARG A 370 21.08 -3.12 -0.43
N LEU A 371 20.35 -3.60 0.57
CA LEU A 371 20.71 -3.45 1.97
C LEU A 371 20.93 -4.83 2.58
N THR A 372 22.05 -4.98 3.30
CA THR A 372 22.43 -6.24 3.96
C THR A 372 22.54 -6.00 5.45
N PHE A 373 21.75 -6.73 6.25
CA PHE A 373 21.86 -6.79 7.69
C PHE A 373 22.33 -8.18 8.13
N VAL A 374 23.42 -8.22 8.91
CA VAL A 374 23.95 -9.46 9.48
C VAL A 374 23.72 -9.43 10.99
N PRO A 375 22.82 -10.28 11.53
CA PRO A 375 22.54 -10.32 12.96
C PRO A 375 23.77 -10.68 13.78
N LYS A 376 23.81 -10.23 15.03
CA LYS A 376 24.92 -10.56 15.96
C LYS A 376 25.03 -12.08 16.12
N GLY A 377 26.22 -12.62 15.93
CA GLY A 377 26.51 -14.04 16.05
C GLY A 377 26.24 -14.86 14.79
N VAL A 378 25.67 -14.29 13.76
CA VAL A 378 25.45 -14.91 12.44
C VAL A 378 26.63 -14.60 11.53
N LYS A 379 27.07 -15.59 10.72
CA LYS A 379 28.15 -15.38 9.73
C LYS A 379 27.59 -14.70 8.50
N ALA A 380 28.31 -13.73 7.98
CA ALA A 380 27.93 -13.04 6.73
C ALA A 380 27.91 -13.97 5.48
N SER A 381 28.53 -15.16 5.59
CA SER A 381 28.53 -16.19 4.53
C SER A 381 27.34 -17.15 4.60
N GLU A 382 26.52 -17.08 5.63
CA GLU A 382 25.28 -17.85 5.69
C GLU A 382 24.31 -17.41 4.58
N ARG A 383 23.52 -18.36 4.07
CA ARG A 383 22.49 -18.08 3.07
C ARG A 383 21.42 -17.16 3.67
N PRO A 384 21.10 -16.02 3.03
CA PRO A 384 20.17 -15.04 3.59
C PRO A 384 18.71 -15.39 3.35
N ILE A 385 17.81 -14.67 4.05
CA ILE A 385 16.45 -14.42 3.59
C ILE A 385 16.48 -13.17 2.72
N ALA A 386 15.93 -13.23 1.51
CA ALA A 386 15.90 -12.11 0.57
C ALA A 386 14.50 -11.54 0.40
N LEU A 387 14.38 -10.23 0.56
CA LEU A 387 13.19 -9.43 0.34
C LEU A 387 13.38 -8.62 -0.95
N VAL A 388 12.52 -8.80 -1.95
CA VAL A 388 12.60 -8.14 -3.26
C VAL A 388 11.36 -7.30 -3.49
N GLY A 389 11.49 -5.99 -3.67
CA GLY A 389 10.37 -5.06 -3.78
C GLY A 389 10.27 -4.35 -5.12
N LYS A 390 9.08 -4.34 -5.74
CA LYS A 390 8.77 -3.49 -6.89
C LYS A 390 8.77 -2.02 -6.45
N GLY A 391 9.60 -1.22 -7.09
CA GLY A 391 9.79 0.20 -6.81
C GLY A 391 9.57 1.08 -8.03
N ILE A 392 8.39 1.01 -8.67
CA ILE A 392 8.05 1.92 -9.77
C ILE A 392 7.55 3.23 -9.18
N SER A 393 8.42 4.25 -9.17
CA SER A 393 8.16 5.56 -8.54
C SER A 393 6.94 6.27 -9.14
N PHE A 394 6.72 6.10 -10.45
CA PHE A 394 5.50 6.47 -11.15
C PHE A 394 5.33 5.61 -12.41
N ASP A 395 4.11 5.13 -12.66
CA ASP A 395 3.81 4.28 -13.80
C ASP A 395 2.83 4.96 -14.77
N THR A 396 3.33 5.34 -15.94
CA THR A 396 2.52 5.86 -17.04
C THR A 396 1.97 4.77 -17.95
N GLY A 397 2.46 3.52 -17.80
CA GLY A 397 2.28 2.44 -18.76
C GLY A 397 3.33 2.46 -19.89
N GLY A 398 4.20 3.46 -19.94
CA GLY A 398 5.12 3.66 -21.06
C GLY A 398 4.35 3.94 -22.35
N LEU A 399 4.78 3.35 -23.48
CA LEU A 399 4.06 3.48 -24.76
C LEU A 399 2.75 2.69 -24.81
N SER A 400 2.55 1.70 -23.94
CA SER A 400 1.23 1.09 -23.65
C SER A 400 0.48 1.95 -22.63
N LEU A 401 0.30 3.23 -22.97
CA LEU A 401 -0.16 4.31 -22.12
C LEU A 401 -1.43 3.99 -21.33
N LYS A 402 -1.41 4.25 -20.02
CA LYS A 402 -2.61 4.20 -19.16
C LYS A 402 -3.60 5.29 -19.58
N VAL A 403 -4.79 4.90 -20.01
CA VAL A 403 -5.85 5.78 -20.51
C VAL A 403 -7.09 5.74 -19.61
N GLY A 404 -8.07 6.63 -19.85
CA GLY A 404 -9.36 6.59 -19.18
C GLY A 404 -9.32 6.89 -17.67
N GLY A 405 -8.33 7.67 -17.21
CA GLY A 405 -8.21 8.04 -15.79
C GLY A 405 -7.50 7.00 -14.91
N SER A 406 -6.88 5.97 -15.49
CA SER A 406 -6.17 4.93 -14.74
C SER A 406 -4.74 5.32 -14.30
N MET A 407 -4.21 6.47 -14.76
CA MET A 407 -2.89 6.95 -14.39
C MET A 407 -2.82 7.67 -13.02
N PRO A 408 -3.80 8.50 -12.60
CA PRO A 408 -3.80 9.10 -11.27
C PRO A 408 -3.78 8.02 -10.17
N GLY A 409 -2.90 8.20 -9.18
CA GLY A 409 -2.67 7.22 -8.12
C GLY A 409 -1.49 6.29 -8.36
N MET A 410 -0.90 6.28 -9.58
CA MET A 410 0.24 5.42 -9.92
C MET A 410 1.55 5.78 -9.17
N LYS A 411 1.56 6.84 -8.37
CA LYS A 411 2.61 7.07 -7.36
C LYS A 411 2.70 5.93 -6.32
N ALA A 412 1.61 5.15 -6.16
CA ALA A 412 1.56 4.02 -5.25
C ALA A 412 2.21 2.75 -5.82
N ASP A 413 2.68 2.78 -7.06
CA ASP A 413 3.22 1.61 -7.76
C ASP A 413 4.62 1.19 -7.28
N MET A 414 5.07 1.79 -6.20
CA MET A 414 6.27 1.47 -5.43
C MET A 414 5.96 0.88 -4.04
N GLY A 415 4.69 0.58 -3.76
CA GLY A 415 4.23 0.07 -2.47
C GLY A 415 4.91 -1.22 -2.04
N GLY A 416 5.29 -2.10 -2.99
CA GLY A 416 6.07 -3.29 -2.71
C GLY A 416 7.45 -2.98 -2.11
N ALA A 417 8.21 -2.09 -2.74
CA ALA A 417 9.51 -1.67 -2.22
C ALA A 417 9.40 -0.91 -0.89
N ALA A 418 8.36 -0.08 -0.73
CA ALA A 418 8.11 0.65 0.52
C ALA A 418 7.81 -0.30 1.69
N ALA A 419 6.97 -1.31 1.48
CA ALA A 419 6.67 -2.33 2.49
C ALA A 419 7.90 -3.18 2.85
N MET A 420 8.68 -3.59 1.84
CA MET A 420 9.92 -4.35 2.04
C MET A 420 10.96 -3.54 2.83
N LEU A 421 11.13 -2.23 2.54
CA LEU A 421 12.02 -1.35 3.29
C LEU A 421 11.58 -1.19 4.74
N GLY A 422 10.28 -0.95 4.97
CA GLY A 422 9.73 -0.86 6.32
C GLY A 422 9.94 -2.15 7.11
N ALA A 423 9.62 -3.31 6.52
CA ALA A 423 9.82 -4.60 7.16
C ALA A 423 11.29 -4.90 7.46
N PHE A 424 12.20 -4.60 6.53
CA PHE A 424 13.65 -4.72 6.73
C PHE A 424 14.12 -3.89 7.93
N GLU A 425 13.69 -2.61 8.01
CA GLU A 425 14.05 -1.72 9.12
C GLU A 425 13.52 -2.24 10.47
N ALA A 426 12.25 -2.66 10.53
CA ALA A 426 11.64 -3.21 11.74
C ALA A 426 12.35 -4.48 12.20
N LEU A 427 12.59 -5.45 11.30
CA LEU A 427 13.27 -6.71 11.61
C LEU A 427 14.69 -6.48 12.12
N ALA A 428 15.45 -5.61 11.46
CA ALA A 428 16.82 -5.31 11.86
C ALA A 428 16.89 -4.59 13.21
N LYS A 429 15.98 -3.64 13.49
CA LYS A 429 15.84 -2.98 14.80
C LYS A 429 15.48 -4.00 15.88
N CYS A 430 14.43 -4.81 15.66
CA CYS A 430 13.99 -5.82 16.61
C CYS A 430 15.08 -6.87 16.89
N SER A 431 15.86 -7.24 15.88
CA SER A 431 17.00 -8.16 16.06
C SER A 431 18.11 -7.52 16.88
N THR A 432 18.40 -6.24 16.66
CA THR A 432 19.41 -5.49 17.44
C THR A 432 18.97 -5.32 18.90
N GLU A 433 17.69 -5.08 19.15
CA GLU A 433 17.09 -4.93 20.48
C GLU A 433 16.80 -6.28 21.19
N GLY A 434 16.98 -7.41 20.49
CA GLY A 434 16.77 -8.76 21.02
C GLY A 434 15.29 -9.17 21.17
N THR A 435 14.36 -8.45 20.53
CA THR A 435 12.91 -8.78 20.54
C THR A 435 12.54 -9.79 19.45
N ILE A 436 13.34 -9.90 18.38
CA ILE A 436 13.27 -10.95 17.35
C ILE A 436 14.67 -11.55 17.19
N THR A 437 14.75 -12.88 17.14
CA THR A 437 16.01 -13.57 16.84
C THR A 437 16.08 -13.91 15.36
N LEU A 438 17.03 -13.33 14.64
CA LEU A 438 17.32 -13.71 13.26
C LEU A 438 18.52 -14.68 13.24
N LYS A 439 18.37 -15.83 12.60
CA LYS A 439 19.39 -16.89 12.48
C LYS A 439 20.15 -16.83 11.15
N GLN A 440 19.76 -15.94 10.26
CA GLN A 440 20.31 -15.77 8.91
C GLN A 440 20.48 -14.27 8.61
N PRO A 441 21.40 -13.88 7.69
CA PRO A 441 21.43 -12.54 7.15
C PRO A 441 20.11 -12.17 6.50
N LEU A 442 19.74 -10.91 6.56
CA LEU A 442 18.58 -10.35 5.89
C LEU A 442 19.04 -9.44 4.76
N GLU A 443 18.56 -9.70 3.55
CA GLU A 443 18.85 -8.93 2.35
C GLU A 443 17.59 -8.23 1.86
N LEU A 444 17.70 -6.96 1.52
CA LEU A 444 16.67 -6.21 0.83
C LEU A 444 17.17 -5.81 -0.56
N LEU A 445 16.37 -6.03 -1.57
CA LEU A 445 16.56 -5.59 -2.95
C LEU A 445 15.37 -4.73 -3.38
N MET A 446 15.56 -3.43 -3.57
CA MET A 446 14.53 -2.54 -4.13
C MET A 446 14.83 -2.34 -5.61
N CYS A 447 13.92 -2.82 -6.47
CA CYS A 447 14.02 -2.71 -7.93
C CYS A 447 13.33 -1.43 -8.37
N VAL A 448 14.10 -0.34 -8.52
CA VAL A 448 13.57 1.01 -8.68
C VAL A 448 13.68 1.50 -10.11
N ALA A 449 12.57 2.02 -10.65
CA ALA A 449 12.52 2.68 -11.95
C ALA A 449 11.33 3.64 -12.01
N GLU A 450 11.32 4.55 -12.98
CA GLU A 450 10.11 5.27 -13.40
C GLU A 450 9.74 4.81 -14.80
N ASN A 451 8.51 4.30 -14.97
CA ASN A 451 8.00 3.93 -16.30
C ASN A 451 7.43 5.19 -16.99
N ALA A 452 8.31 5.94 -17.63
CA ALA A 452 8.01 7.24 -18.21
C ALA A 452 7.83 7.18 -19.73
N ILE A 453 7.00 8.08 -20.24
CA ILE A 453 6.87 8.36 -21.67
C ILE A 453 8.01 9.27 -22.10
N GLY A 454 8.62 8.98 -23.25
CA GLY A 454 9.67 9.84 -23.83
C GLY A 454 10.29 9.21 -25.06
N SER A 455 11.19 9.94 -25.71
CA SER A 455 11.88 9.45 -26.89
C SER A 455 12.81 8.24 -26.61
N GLY A 456 13.23 8.09 -25.35
CA GLY A 456 14.02 6.97 -24.88
C GLY A 456 13.21 5.79 -24.32
N ALA A 457 11.87 5.85 -24.35
CA ALA A 457 11.03 4.79 -23.78
C ALA A 457 11.20 3.46 -24.52
N ILE A 458 11.13 2.35 -23.79
CA ILE A 458 11.03 1.01 -24.40
C ILE A 458 9.75 0.91 -25.23
N ARG A 459 9.80 0.13 -26.30
CA ARG A 459 8.71 -0.05 -27.25
C ARG A 459 8.18 -1.47 -27.21
N ASN A 460 6.93 -1.65 -27.57
CA ASN A 460 6.44 -2.96 -27.96
C ASN A 460 7.33 -3.48 -29.10
N ASP A 461 7.59 -4.80 -29.11
CA ASP A 461 8.47 -5.53 -30.00
C ASP A 461 9.99 -5.33 -29.76
N ASP A 462 10.40 -4.48 -28.81
CA ASP A 462 11.79 -4.48 -28.32
C ASP A 462 12.08 -5.82 -27.61
N VAL A 463 13.34 -6.29 -27.71
CA VAL A 463 13.83 -7.46 -26.98
C VAL A 463 14.90 -7.01 -26.00
N ILE A 464 14.71 -7.32 -24.74
CA ILE A 464 15.65 -7.00 -23.66
C ILE A 464 16.19 -8.28 -23.03
N THR A 465 17.31 -8.20 -22.32
CA THR A 465 17.92 -9.34 -21.63
C THR A 465 17.89 -9.10 -20.13
N SER A 466 17.33 -10.05 -19.36
CA SER A 466 17.29 -10.01 -17.91
C SER A 466 18.61 -10.48 -17.28
N TYR A 467 18.76 -10.26 -15.95
CA TYR A 467 19.90 -10.76 -15.17
C TYR A 467 20.03 -12.29 -15.20
N ALA A 468 18.92 -13.01 -15.39
CA ALA A 468 18.91 -14.46 -15.61
C ALA A 468 19.59 -14.86 -16.94
N GLY A 469 19.89 -13.91 -17.83
CA GLY A 469 20.38 -14.16 -19.18
C GLY A 469 19.26 -14.48 -20.17
N LYS A 470 18.00 -14.48 -19.75
CA LYS A 470 16.83 -14.75 -20.61
C LYS A 470 16.44 -13.50 -21.41
N THR A 471 16.11 -13.70 -22.68
CA THR A 471 15.62 -12.65 -23.56
C THR A 471 14.12 -12.51 -23.45
N VAL A 472 13.61 -11.27 -23.42
CA VAL A 472 12.19 -10.95 -23.23
C VAL A 472 11.72 -10.01 -24.33
N GLU A 473 10.79 -10.47 -25.16
CA GLU A 473 10.06 -9.66 -26.15
C GLU A 473 8.98 -8.84 -25.43
N LEU A 474 9.01 -7.54 -25.60
CA LEU A 474 8.05 -6.64 -24.95
C LEU A 474 6.77 -6.55 -25.79
N ASN A 475 5.69 -7.17 -25.37
CA ASN A 475 4.38 -7.03 -26.00
C ASN A 475 3.44 -6.09 -25.23
N ASN A 476 3.87 -5.59 -24.05
CA ASN A 476 3.12 -4.62 -23.25
C ASN A 476 4.06 -3.86 -22.32
N THR A 477 4.31 -2.58 -22.57
CA THR A 477 5.19 -1.75 -21.71
C THR A 477 4.54 -1.36 -20.38
N ASP A 478 3.23 -1.59 -20.18
CA ASP A 478 2.48 -1.45 -18.91
C ASP A 478 2.56 -2.75 -18.06
N ALA A 479 3.39 -3.70 -18.45
CA ALA A 479 3.77 -4.88 -17.66
C ALA A 479 5.25 -4.78 -17.23
N GLU A 480 5.66 -3.62 -16.75
CA GLU A 480 7.00 -3.22 -16.35
C GLU A 480 7.40 -3.77 -14.98
N GLY A 481 6.44 -3.88 -14.05
CA GLY A 481 6.70 -4.30 -12.66
C GLY A 481 7.32 -5.68 -12.58
N ARG A 482 6.83 -6.62 -13.39
CA ARG A 482 7.42 -7.97 -13.45
C ARG A 482 8.81 -7.99 -14.09
N LEU A 483 9.12 -7.03 -14.97
CA LEU A 483 10.44 -6.88 -15.56
C LEU A 483 11.47 -6.46 -14.50
N VAL A 484 11.18 -5.42 -13.72
CA VAL A 484 12.11 -4.99 -12.66
C VAL A 484 12.28 -6.08 -11.59
N LEU A 485 11.21 -6.81 -11.24
CA LEU A 485 11.30 -7.94 -10.32
C LEU A 485 12.13 -9.10 -10.88
N ALA A 486 12.09 -9.35 -12.19
CA ALA A 486 12.86 -10.43 -12.83
C ALA A 486 14.36 -10.32 -12.54
N ASP A 487 14.95 -9.12 -12.63
CA ASP A 487 16.35 -8.91 -12.27
C ASP A 487 16.59 -9.09 -10.77
N GLY A 488 15.69 -8.58 -9.92
CA GLY A 488 15.82 -8.68 -8.47
C GLY A 488 15.76 -10.13 -7.96
N VAL A 489 14.78 -10.92 -8.41
CA VAL A 489 14.64 -12.33 -7.98
C VAL A 489 15.76 -13.20 -8.52
N SER A 490 16.21 -12.89 -9.74
CA SER A 490 17.35 -13.58 -10.33
C SER A 490 18.64 -13.31 -9.56
N TYR A 491 18.88 -12.04 -9.15
CA TYR A 491 20.02 -11.69 -8.31
C TYR A 491 19.94 -12.36 -6.92
N ALA A 492 18.76 -12.38 -6.31
CA ALA A 492 18.53 -12.99 -5.00
C ALA A 492 18.75 -14.52 -5.02
N SER A 493 18.30 -15.21 -6.04
CA SER A 493 18.46 -16.65 -6.19
C SER A 493 19.85 -17.05 -6.64
N LYS A 494 20.36 -16.47 -7.75
CA LYS A 494 21.60 -16.85 -8.39
C LYS A 494 22.85 -16.36 -7.65
N THR A 495 22.82 -15.08 -7.19
CA THR A 495 24.02 -14.44 -6.62
C THR A 495 24.03 -14.50 -5.11
N LEU A 496 22.89 -14.23 -4.45
CA LEU A 496 22.80 -14.30 -2.99
C LEU A 496 22.53 -15.73 -2.50
N ASN A 497 22.02 -16.61 -3.35
CA ASN A 497 21.65 -17.98 -3.00
C ASN A 497 20.76 -18.03 -1.74
N ALA A 498 19.75 -17.17 -1.70
CA ALA A 498 18.86 -17.03 -0.54
C ALA A 498 18.21 -18.36 -0.15
N THR A 499 17.91 -18.56 1.13
CA THR A 499 17.15 -19.74 1.59
C THR A 499 15.68 -19.59 1.24
N HIS A 500 15.14 -18.39 1.51
CA HIS A 500 13.79 -17.98 1.19
C HIS A 500 13.86 -16.68 0.41
N LEU A 501 13.14 -16.63 -0.67
CA LEU A 501 13.02 -15.46 -1.53
C LEU A 501 11.56 -15.01 -1.51
N ILE A 502 11.32 -13.79 -1.04
CA ILE A 502 9.99 -13.18 -0.99
C ILE A 502 10.00 -11.96 -1.88
N ASP A 503 9.15 -11.91 -2.88
CA ASP A 503 8.95 -10.68 -3.65
C ASP A 503 7.55 -10.10 -3.45
N MET A 504 7.45 -8.76 -3.50
CA MET A 504 6.21 -8.04 -3.24
C MET A 504 6.03 -6.89 -4.22
N ALA A 505 4.83 -6.77 -4.77
CA ALA A 505 4.54 -5.79 -5.80
C ALA A 505 3.07 -5.36 -5.82
N THR A 506 2.82 -4.11 -6.18
CA THR A 506 1.54 -3.63 -6.70
C THR A 506 1.45 -4.02 -8.18
N LEU A 507 1.18 -5.31 -8.44
CA LEU A 507 1.51 -5.87 -9.74
C LEU A 507 0.36 -5.87 -10.73
N THR A 508 -0.84 -6.32 -10.30
CA THR A 508 -1.94 -6.52 -11.27
C THR A 508 -3.28 -5.98 -10.76
N GLY A 509 -4.00 -5.29 -11.66
CA GLY A 509 -5.40 -4.98 -11.39
C GLY A 509 -6.28 -6.24 -11.26
N ALA A 510 -5.84 -7.37 -11.81
CA ALA A 510 -6.54 -8.64 -11.71
C ALA A 510 -6.57 -9.21 -10.29
N GLN A 511 -5.56 -8.92 -9.46
CA GLN A 511 -5.56 -9.28 -8.05
C GLN A 511 -6.76 -8.67 -7.31
N MET A 512 -7.09 -7.39 -7.59
CA MET A 512 -8.26 -6.74 -6.99
C MET A 512 -9.58 -7.42 -7.36
N VAL A 513 -9.67 -7.97 -8.57
CA VAL A 513 -10.85 -8.75 -9.01
C VAL A 513 -10.89 -10.11 -8.31
N ALA A 514 -9.72 -10.74 -8.08
CA ALA A 514 -9.64 -12.08 -7.50
C ALA A 514 -9.84 -12.09 -5.98
N THR A 515 -9.17 -11.19 -5.25
CA THR A 515 -9.12 -11.21 -3.77
C THR A 515 -9.55 -9.89 -3.13
N GLY A 516 -9.91 -8.88 -3.93
CA GLY A 516 -10.42 -7.58 -3.46
C GLY A 516 -9.34 -6.65 -2.92
N SER A 517 -9.79 -5.60 -2.21
CA SER A 517 -8.92 -4.54 -1.68
C SER A 517 -8.38 -4.81 -0.26
N LYS A 518 -8.71 -5.95 0.36
CA LYS A 518 -8.29 -6.27 1.73
C LYS A 518 -7.31 -7.43 1.81
N PHE A 519 -7.24 -8.25 0.78
CA PHE A 519 -6.35 -9.41 0.71
C PHE A 519 -5.37 -9.22 -0.44
N SER A 520 -4.09 -9.52 -0.22
CA SER A 520 -3.19 -9.76 -1.35
C SER A 520 -3.47 -11.11 -1.99
N GLY A 521 -3.06 -11.27 -3.25
CA GLY A 521 -2.92 -12.57 -3.88
C GLY A 521 -1.50 -13.08 -3.66
N ILE A 522 -1.32 -14.29 -3.12
CA ILE A 522 0.00 -14.89 -2.99
C ILE A 522 0.15 -16.08 -3.94
N VAL A 523 1.35 -16.24 -4.49
CA VAL A 523 1.73 -17.40 -5.30
C VAL A 523 3.04 -17.94 -4.75
N CYS A 524 3.07 -19.24 -4.44
CA CYS A 524 4.20 -19.88 -3.78
C CYS A 524 4.55 -21.20 -4.46
N ASN A 525 5.83 -21.57 -4.45
CA ASN A 525 6.31 -22.84 -4.97
C ASN A 525 6.42 -23.95 -3.92
N ASP A 526 5.97 -23.68 -2.68
CA ASP A 526 6.06 -24.62 -1.55
C ASP A 526 4.80 -24.51 -0.66
N ASP A 527 4.13 -25.64 -0.42
CA ASP A 527 2.84 -25.67 0.29
C ASP A 527 2.95 -25.19 1.75
N ASP A 528 3.99 -25.60 2.47
CA ASP A 528 4.18 -25.24 3.88
C ASP A 528 4.48 -23.73 4.00
N PHE A 529 5.26 -23.19 3.07
CA PHE A 529 5.59 -21.76 3.05
C PHE A 529 4.37 -20.90 2.69
N GLU A 530 3.50 -21.37 1.77
CA GLU A 530 2.22 -20.74 1.45
C GLU A 530 1.30 -20.69 2.67
N LEU A 531 1.12 -21.82 3.35
CA LEU A 531 0.28 -21.91 4.55
C LEU A 531 0.82 -21.02 5.68
N LEU A 532 2.14 -20.98 5.85
CA LEU A 532 2.79 -20.09 6.81
C LEU A 532 2.52 -18.63 6.50
N ALA A 533 2.62 -18.22 5.24
CA ALA A 533 2.33 -16.85 4.82
C ALA A 533 0.87 -16.46 5.10
N VAL A 534 -0.10 -17.35 4.83
CA VAL A 534 -1.52 -17.13 5.17
C VAL A 534 -1.72 -16.97 6.68
N LYS A 535 -1.05 -17.81 7.50
CA LYS A 535 -1.10 -17.73 8.96
C LYS A 535 -0.55 -16.37 9.44
N CYS A 536 0.63 -15.98 8.95
CA CYS A 536 1.27 -14.71 9.30
C CYS A 536 0.43 -13.51 8.86
N GLY A 537 -0.23 -13.59 7.70
CA GLY A 537 -1.18 -12.57 7.25
C GLY A 537 -2.34 -12.35 8.23
N LYS A 538 -2.89 -13.42 8.81
CA LYS A 538 -3.94 -13.32 9.83
C LYS A 538 -3.43 -12.74 11.15
N VAL A 539 -2.24 -13.13 11.58
CA VAL A 539 -1.66 -12.65 12.85
C VAL A 539 -1.29 -11.16 12.76
N SER A 540 -0.86 -10.71 11.61
CA SER A 540 -0.45 -9.31 11.39
C SER A 540 -1.57 -8.36 10.98
N GLY A 541 -2.74 -8.89 10.57
CA GLY A 541 -3.81 -8.12 9.95
C GLY A 541 -3.57 -7.74 8.48
N ASP A 542 -2.43 -8.15 7.89
CA ASP A 542 -2.11 -8.03 6.46
C ASP A 542 -2.56 -9.29 5.72
N LEU A 543 -3.86 -9.38 5.49
CA LEU A 543 -4.50 -10.61 5.03
C LEU A 543 -4.02 -11.02 3.63
N ALA A 544 -3.69 -12.30 3.45
CA ALA A 544 -3.24 -12.88 2.20
C ALA A 544 -4.07 -14.12 1.83
N HIS A 545 -4.23 -14.37 0.52
CA HIS A 545 -4.96 -15.53 0.02
C HIS A 545 -4.22 -16.15 -1.16
N PRO A 546 -4.06 -17.49 -1.20
CA PRO A 546 -3.40 -18.20 -2.29
C PRO A 546 -4.09 -18.02 -3.64
N LEU A 547 -3.27 -17.86 -4.67
CA LEU A 547 -3.63 -17.96 -6.08
C LEU A 547 -2.86 -19.14 -6.70
N PRO A 548 -3.36 -19.76 -7.78
CA PRO A 548 -2.73 -20.94 -8.36
C PRO A 548 -1.27 -20.71 -8.77
N PHE A 549 -0.38 -21.62 -8.33
CA PHE A 549 0.94 -21.82 -8.90
C PHE A 549 0.92 -23.06 -9.79
N ALA A 550 0.88 -22.88 -11.12
CA ALA A 550 0.73 -23.96 -12.09
C ALA A 550 1.49 -23.64 -13.39
N PRO A 551 2.84 -23.77 -13.36
CA PRO A 551 3.70 -23.46 -14.51
C PRO A 551 3.26 -24.15 -15.82
N GLU A 552 2.77 -25.38 -15.74
CA GLU A 552 2.29 -26.18 -16.86
C GLU A 552 1.09 -25.57 -17.60
N PHE A 553 0.30 -24.73 -16.93
CA PHE A 553 -0.84 -24.04 -17.54
C PHE A 553 -0.52 -22.59 -17.96
N PHE A 554 0.51 -21.97 -17.34
CA PHE A 554 0.76 -20.55 -17.52
C PHE A 554 1.96 -20.23 -18.43
N ASN A 555 2.97 -21.12 -18.54
CA ASN A 555 4.18 -20.82 -19.31
C ASN A 555 3.89 -20.56 -20.79
N SER A 556 2.97 -21.28 -21.41
CA SER A 556 2.61 -21.09 -22.83
C SER A 556 1.96 -19.72 -23.12
N GLU A 557 1.53 -18.98 -22.09
CA GLU A 557 1.02 -17.62 -22.28
C GLU A 557 2.10 -16.63 -22.70
N PHE A 558 3.38 -16.95 -22.43
CA PHE A 558 4.53 -16.11 -22.72
C PHE A 558 5.31 -16.49 -23.97
N ASP A 559 4.81 -17.44 -24.78
CA ASP A 559 5.52 -17.90 -25.97
C ASP A 559 5.89 -16.74 -26.90
N SER A 560 7.17 -16.66 -27.28
CA SER A 560 7.72 -15.76 -28.28
C SER A 560 8.28 -16.55 -29.47
N LYS A 561 8.37 -15.91 -30.62
CA LYS A 561 9.03 -16.47 -31.81
C LYS A 561 10.47 -15.95 -31.98
N VAL A 562 10.84 -14.91 -31.21
CA VAL A 562 12.11 -14.18 -31.41
C VAL A 562 12.92 -14.05 -30.12
N ALA A 563 12.33 -14.38 -28.97
CA ALA A 563 12.95 -14.32 -27.65
C ALA A 563 12.57 -15.57 -26.84
N ASP A 564 13.16 -15.75 -25.67
CA ASP A 564 12.80 -16.87 -24.78
C ASP A 564 11.36 -16.76 -24.29
N MET A 565 10.87 -15.52 -24.09
CA MET A 565 9.49 -15.28 -23.67
C MET A 565 9.02 -13.85 -23.97
N LYS A 566 7.69 -13.62 -23.86
CA LYS A 566 7.06 -12.30 -23.81
C LYS A 566 6.89 -11.81 -22.39
N ASN A 567 6.78 -10.50 -22.19
CA ASN A 567 6.57 -9.96 -20.84
C ASN A 567 5.10 -9.97 -20.38
N SER A 568 4.13 -10.21 -21.28
CA SER A 568 2.72 -10.23 -20.94
C SER A 568 1.99 -11.39 -21.61
N VAL A 569 0.90 -11.83 -21.00
CA VAL A 569 0.08 -12.95 -21.48
C VAL A 569 -0.56 -12.68 -22.84
N LYS A 570 -0.72 -13.71 -23.66
CA LYS A 570 -1.47 -13.63 -24.92
C LYS A 570 -2.99 -13.58 -24.71
N ASN A 571 -3.50 -14.21 -23.64
CA ASN A 571 -4.91 -14.23 -23.28
C ASN A 571 -5.17 -13.45 -21.99
N ARG A 572 -5.69 -12.23 -22.10
CA ARG A 572 -6.01 -11.38 -20.93
C ARG A 572 -7.16 -11.91 -20.06
N ALA A 573 -7.92 -12.90 -20.50
CA ALA A 573 -8.96 -13.55 -19.70
C ALA A 573 -8.42 -14.69 -18.82
N ASN A 574 -7.14 -15.07 -18.98
CA ASN A 574 -6.49 -16.06 -18.10
C ASN A 574 -6.20 -15.47 -16.72
N ALA A 575 -5.71 -16.28 -15.78
CA ALA A 575 -5.34 -15.93 -14.40
C ALA A 575 -4.17 -14.93 -14.35
N GLN A 576 -4.43 -13.64 -14.63
CA GLN A 576 -3.37 -12.65 -14.88
C GLN A 576 -2.42 -12.47 -13.70
N SER A 577 -2.90 -12.51 -12.43
CA SER A 577 -2.01 -12.39 -11.26
C SER A 577 -1.09 -13.60 -11.13
N SER A 578 -1.62 -14.84 -11.29
CA SER A 578 -0.81 -16.06 -11.31
C SER A 578 0.18 -16.07 -12.48
N CYS A 579 -0.25 -15.62 -13.67
CA CYS A 579 0.64 -15.48 -14.81
C CYS A 579 1.75 -14.45 -14.58
N ALA A 580 1.44 -13.31 -13.96
CA ALA A 580 2.45 -12.30 -13.65
C ALA A 580 3.50 -12.85 -12.66
N ALA A 581 3.06 -13.54 -11.62
CA ALA A 581 3.93 -14.25 -10.69
C ALA A 581 4.75 -15.33 -11.39
N GLN A 582 4.14 -16.10 -12.32
CA GLN A 582 4.84 -17.11 -13.12
C GLN A 582 5.96 -16.50 -13.98
N PHE A 583 5.73 -15.32 -14.59
CA PHE A 583 6.80 -14.63 -15.32
C PHE A 583 7.99 -14.30 -14.38
N VAL A 584 7.71 -13.81 -13.17
CA VAL A 584 8.77 -13.54 -12.16
C VAL A 584 9.49 -14.84 -11.79
N TYR A 585 8.75 -15.92 -11.51
CA TYR A 585 9.32 -17.22 -11.17
C TYR A 585 10.19 -17.81 -12.30
N ASN A 586 9.86 -17.55 -13.56
CA ASN A 586 10.65 -18.00 -14.70
C ASN A 586 12.07 -17.38 -14.72
N HIS A 587 12.30 -16.29 -13.97
CA HIS A 587 13.60 -15.63 -13.83
C HIS A 587 14.37 -16.02 -12.57
N VAL A 588 13.74 -16.80 -11.67
CA VAL A 588 14.44 -17.43 -10.56
C VAL A 588 15.42 -18.48 -11.11
N ASP A 589 16.61 -18.55 -10.53
CA ASP A 589 17.69 -19.44 -10.96
C ASP A 589 17.28 -20.93 -10.90
N ASP A 590 17.57 -21.69 -11.95
CA ASP A 590 17.09 -23.06 -12.07
C ASP A 590 17.85 -24.01 -11.09
N GLU A 591 19.17 -23.80 -10.89
CA GLU A 591 19.93 -24.58 -9.91
C GLU A 591 19.45 -24.31 -8.47
N TRP A 592 19.04 -23.07 -8.17
CA TRP A 592 18.46 -22.71 -6.89
C TRP A 592 17.11 -23.40 -6.66
N LYS A 593 16.27 -23.52 -7.69
CA LYS A 593 14.99 -24.26 -7.65
C LYS A 593 15.21 -25.75 -7.39
N GLU A 594 16.17 -26.36 -8.11
CA GLU A 594 16.52 -27.76 -7.98
C GLU A 594 17.05 -28.11 -6.58
N LYS A 595 17.70 -27.16 -5.91
CA LYS A 595 18.16 -27.26 -4.52
C LYS A 595 17.07 -27.02 -3.48
N GLY A 596 15.80 -26.93 -3.90
CA GLY A 596 14.66 -26.75 -2.99
C GLY A 596 14.54 -25.31 -2.44
N GLY A 597 14.96 -24.31 -3.20
CA GLY A 597 14.77 -22.91 -2.85
C GLY A 597 13.29 -22.56 -2.75
N LYS A 598 12.91 -21.81 -1.71
CA LYS A 598 11.51 -21.46 -1.41
C LYS A 598 11.22 -20.03 -1.84
N TRP A 599 10.21 -19.87 -2.68
CA TRP A 599 9.81 -18.59 -3.24
C TRP A 599 8.35 -18.26 -2.94
N LEU A 600 8.10 -17.01 -2.56
CA LEU A 600 6.77 -16.45 -2.33
C LEU A 600 6.65 -15.11 -3.06
N HIS A 601 5.67 -15.01 -3.94
CA HIS A 601 5.24 -13.76 -4.55
C HIS A 601 4.01 -13.20 -3.83
N VAL A 602 3.98 -11.89 -3.58
CA VAL A 602 2.86 -11.18 -2.97
C VAL A 602 2.39 -10.06 -3.91
N ASP A 603 1.27 -10.27 -4.60
CA ASP A 603 0.60 -9.22 -5.37
C ASP A 603 -0.35 -8.43 -4.45
N MET A 604 0.05 -7.21 -4.13
CA MET A 604 -0.64 -6.32 -3.19
C MET A 604 -1.32 -5.12 -3.87
N ALA A 605 -1.65 -5.20 -5.15
CA ALA A 605 -2.25 -4.08 -5.88
C ALA A 605 -3.50 -3.51 -5.18
N GLY A 606 -4.37 -4.39 -4.65
CA GLY A 606 -5.57 -3.99 -3.92
C GLY A 606 -5.31 -3.40 -2.53
N PRO A 607 -4.63 -4.11 -1.62
CA PRO A 607 -4.49 -3.65 -0.24
C PRO A 607 -3.42 -2.55 -0.03
N SER A 608 -2.67 -2.18 -1.06
CA SER A 608 -1.60 -1.15 -0.99
C SER A 608 -2.11 0.25 -0.66
N THR A 609 -3.34 0.57 -1.03
CA THR A 609 -3.97 1.87 -0.81
C THR A 609 -5.37 1.76 -0.22
N HIS A 610 -5.76 2.78 0.54
CA HIS A 610 -7.15 2.99 0.94
C HIS A 610 -8.00 3.52 -0.23
N ASP A 611 -9.33 3.50 -0.09
CA ASP A 611 -10.26 4.13 -1.05
C ASP A 611 -9.97 5.62 -1.28
N SER A 612 -9.34 6.28 -0.31
CA SER A 612 -8.86 7.67 -0.42
C SER A 612 -7.59 7.83 -1.28
N GLY A 613 -7.00 6.76 -1.77
CA GLY A 613 -5.73 6.75 -2.50
C GLY A 613 -4.48 6.94 -1.62
N ARG A 614 -4.63 6.87 -0.27
CA ARG A 614 -3.51 6.93 0.68
C ARG A 614 -2.89 5.56 0.88
N GLY A 615 -1.58 5.52 1.10
CA GLY A 615 -0.85 4.29 1.42
C GLY A 615 -1.32 3.64 2.72
N THR A 616 -1.36 2.32 2.73
CA THR A 616 -1.76 1.52 3.90
C THR A 616 -0.58 0.96 4.69
N GLY A 617 0.63 0.95 4.11
CA GLY A 617 1.76 0.20 4.67
C GLY A 617 1.50 -1.31 4.74
N TYR A 618 0.54 -1.82 3.93
CA TYR A 618 0.29 -3.26 3.81
C TYR A 618 1.58 -4.00 3.45
N GLY A 619 1.74 -5.16 4.03
CA GLY A 619 2.88 -6.06 3.83
C GLY A 619 3.95 -5.95 4.90
N VAL A 620 4.08 -4.81 5.59
CA VAL A 620 5.07 -4.66 6.68
C VAL A 620 4.83 -5.68 7.79
N GLY A 621 3.59 -5.76 8.31
CA GLY A 621 3.23 -6.69 9.37
C GLY A 621 3.35 -8.15 8.93
N LEU A 622 2.88 -8.48 7.72
CA LEU A 622 3.01 -9.81 7.11
C LEU A 622 4.47 -10.26 7.06
N LEU A 623 5.36 -9.41 6.51
CA LEU A 623 6.78 -9.74 6.34
C LEU A 623 7.50 -9.87 7.68
N VAL A 624 7.24 -8.99 8.65
CA VAL A 624 7.83 -9.09 9.99
C VAL A 624 7.42 -10.41 10.65
N SER A 625 6.12 -10.75 10.62
CA SER A 625 5.61 -12.00 11.18
C SER A 625 6.18 -13.23 10.46
N LEU A 626 6.25 -13.19 9.12
CA LEU A 626 6.74 -14.31 8.31
C LEU A 626 8.23 -14.58 8.54
N VAL A 627 9.06 -13.53 8.51
CA VAL A 627 10.51 -13.67 8.74
C VAL A 627 10.79 -14.10 10.19
N GLU A 628 10.03 -13.60 11.18
CA GLU A 628 10.12 -14.07 12.57
C GLU A 628 9.82 -15.57 12.67
N GLU A 629 8.74 -16.07 12.06
CA GLU A 629 8.37 -17.49 12.06
C GLU A 629 9.44 -18.38 11.36
N LEU A 630 10.01 -17.90 10.25
CA LEU A 630 11.10 -18.62 9.55
C LEU A 630 12.39 -18.75 10.38
N ASN A 631 12.52 -17.98 11.45
CA ASN A 631 13.68 -18.01 12.35
C ASN A 631 13.40 -18.72 13.69
N LYS A 632 12.19 -19.25 13.90
CA LYS A 632 11.88 -20.14 15.04
C LYS A 632 12.42 -21.53 14.81
#